data_ec22b762f65ae10794a199feaca86b29
#
_entry.id   ec22b762f65ae10794a199feaca86b29
#
_cell.length_a   1.000
_cell.length_b   1.000
_cell.length_c   1.000
_cell.angle_alpha   90.00
_cell.angle_beta   90.00
_cell.angle_gamma   90.00
#
_symmetry.space_group_name_H-M   'P 1'
#
loop_
_entity.id
_entity.type
_entity.pdbx_description
1 polymer ?
#
loop_
_entity_poly.entity_id
_entity_poly.type
_entity_poly.pdbx_seq_one_letter_code
_entity_poly.pdbx_strand_id
1 'polypeptide(L)'
;MTELKYSWFPGCSAGSTGIAYTQSAKYVADKIGLEMKEIDDWCCCGTSAARITDDDLMHALPARSLALSERQYPGLDVVAPCTGCYSALKGAQHWARQSEENRKHVSELIDMDYAAKADVKSLLEIMVEPDVVDLTVSRLQKTLGGMKIACYYGCTQVRPAEVCNFDDVENPTSMERLLDACGAECVEWGFKTECCGASNHVVKPKAARKAVERIFRNAKACGAEAIVTSCPLCWLNLDMREQQINSEMGTDYHLPVYYFTELLAMAMGATPDEAGLGYHFEPAAQLAQDRIVADTKTEEVTR
;
A
#
# COMPACT_ATOMS: atom_id res chain seq x y z
N MET A 1 7.03 6.64 24.27
CA MET A 1 6.76 6.38 22.84
C MET A 1 6.95 4.90 22.62
N THR A 2 5.97 4.23 22.05
CA THR A 2 6.09 2.82 21.64
C THR A 2 7.18 2.72 20.59
N GLU A 3 8.11 1.78 20.72
CA GLU A 3 9.17 1.57 19.73
C GLU A 3 8.52 1.08 18.42
N LEU A 4 8.57 1.88 17.35
CA LEU A 4 8.03 1.52 16.03
C LEU A 4 9.03 0.60 15.33
N LYS A 5 8.89 -0.71 15.54
CA LYS A 5 9.83 -1.71 15.07
C LYS A 5 9.11 -2.95 14.55
N TYR A 6 9.37 -3.30 13.30
CA TYR A 6 8.72 -4.39 12.60
C TYR A 6 9.72 -5.20 11.79
N SER A 7 9.40 -6.46 11.55
CA SER A 7 10.05 -7.21 10.47
C SER A 7 9.40 -6.83 9.14
N TRP A 8 10.21 -6.62 8.12
CA TRP A 8 9.79 -6.13 6.82
C TRP A 8 9.70 -7.26 5.80
N PHE A 9 8.52 -7.48 5.27
CA PHE A 9 8.31 -8.34 4.11
C PHE A 9 8.19 -7.48 2.85
N PRO A 10 9.24 -7.28 2.04
CA PRO A 10 9.22 -6.33 0.92
C PRO A 10 8.27 -6.77 -0.20
N GLY A 11 8.16 -8.08 -0.45
CA GLY A 11 7.43 -8.64 -1.58
C GLY A 11 8.16 -8.49 -2.92
N CYS A 12 7.69 -9.23 -3.93
CA CYS A 12 8.39 -9.38 -5.21
C CYS A 12 8.45 -8.10 -6.06
N SER A 13 7.60 -7.11 -5.81
CA SER A 13 7.59 -5.83 -6.52
C SER A 13 8.58 -4.80 -5.99
N ALA A 14 9.09 -4.99 -4.77
CA ALA A 14 9.89 -3.98 -4.06
C ALA A 14 11.16 -3.53 -4.80
N GLY A 15 11.82 -4.44 -5.50
CA GLY A 15 13.03 -4.16 -6.30
C GLY A 15 12.75 -4.00 -7.80
N SER A 16 11.48 -3.88 -8.20
CA SER A 16 11.08 -3.80 -9.61
C SER A 16 9.96 -2.79 -9.79
N THR A 17 8.75 -3.21 -10.15
CA THR A 17 7.60 -2.33 -10.42
C THR A 17 7.08 -1.54 -9.23
N GLY A 18 7.42 -1.89 -8.01
CA GLY A 18 7.08 -1.18 -6.78
C GLY A 18 8.28 -0.47 -6.12
N ILE A 19 9.35 -0.22 -6.88
CA ILE A 19 10.57 0.42 -6.35
C ILE A 19 10.28 1.82 -5.79
N ALA A 20 9.41 2.59 -6.43
CA ALA A 20 8.97 3.90 -5.98
C ALA A 20 8.33 3.84 -4.58
N TYR A 21 7.45 2.85 -4.38
CA TYR A 21 6.85 2.64 -3.06
C TYR A 21 7.88 2.27 -2.00
N THR A 22 8.80 1.37 -2.32
CA THR A 22 9.87 0.96 -1.38
C THR A 22 10.76 2.13 -1.00
N GLN A 23 11.11 2.97 -1.98
CA GLN A 23 11.97 4.13 -1.79
C GLN A 23 11.29 5.18 -0.90
N SER A 24 10.07 5.58 -1.24
CA SER A 24 9.29 6.56 -0.46
C SER A 24 8.94 6.05 0.94
N ALA A 25 8.59 4.75 1.08
CA ALA A 25 8.30 4.14 2.37
C ALA A 25 9.53 4.15 3.29
N LYS A 26 10.72 3.83 2.78
CA LYS A 26 11.97 3.91 3.54
C LYS A 26 12.31 5.34 3.95
N TYR A 27 12.10 6.31 3.06
CA TYR A 27 12.30 7.73 3.38
C TYR A 27 11.39 8.18 4.53
N VAL A 28 10.08 7.89 4.44
CA VAL A 28 9.11 8.22 5.50
C VAL A 28 9.47 7.51 6.80
N ALA A 29 9.77 6.21 6.75
CA ALA A 29 10.16 5.42 7.91
C ALA A 29 11.37 6.03 8.66
N ASP A 30 12.41 6.45 7.92
CA ASP A 30 13.57 7.12 8.50
C ASP A 30 13.19 8.43 9.22
N LYS A 31 12.32 9.24 8.61
CA LYS A 31 11.88 10.52 9.18
C LYS A 31 11.07 10.37 10.47
N ILE A 32 10.27 9.32 10.61
CA ILE A 32 9.44 9.07 11.80
C ILE A 32 10.09 8.09 12.79
N GLY A 33 11.25 7.53 12.47
CA GLY A 33 11.93 6.55 13.33
C GLY A 33 11.27 5.16 13.34
N LEU A 34 10.62 4.77 12.23
CA LEU A 34 10.08 3.43 12.03
C LEU A 34 11.18 2.49 11.57
N GLU A 35 11.61 1.57 12.43
CA GLU A 35 12.62 0.55 12.09
C GLU A 35 11.96 -0.64 11.39
N MET A 36 12.38 -0.91 10.16
CA MET A 36 11.92 -2.04 9.35
C MET A 36 13.08 -2.99 9.06
N LYS A 37 13.06 -4.18 9.66
CA LYS A 37 14.09 -5.22 9.49
C LYS A 37 13.67 -6.20 8.40
N GLU A 38 14.34 -6.18 7.27
CA GLU A 38 14.03 -7.10 6.18
C GLU A 38 14.21 -8.56 6.59
N ILE A 39 13.23 -9.40 6.26
CA ILE A 39 13.28 -10.84 6.49
C ILE A 39 14.25 -11.44 5.46
N ASP A 40 15.32 -12.06 5.91
CA ASP A 40 16.25 -12.75 5.01
C ASP A 40 15.62 -14.03 4.45
N ASP A 41 15.96 -14.36 3.21
CA ASP A 41 15.50 -15.57 2.51
C ASP A 41 13.97 -15.68 2.35
N TRP A 42 13.26 -14.55 2.35
CA TRP A 42 11.83 -14.56 2.05
C TRP A 42 11.55 -15.04 0.62
N CYS A 43 10.36 -15.57 0.37
CA CYS A 43 9.89 -15.93 -0.96
C CYS A 43 8.64 -15.13 -1.35
N CYS A 44 8.27 -15.14 -2.63
CA CYS A 44 7.02 -14.53 -3.08
C CYS A 44 5.84 -15.13 -2.29
N CYS A 45 4.91 -14.25 -1.84
CA CYS A 45 3.73 -14.65 -1.09
C CYS A 45 2.70 -15.47 -1.91
N GLY A 46 2.92 -15.62 -3.22
CA GLY A 46 2.03 -16.35 -4.12
C GLY A 46 0.72 -15.65 -4.45
N THR A 47 0.29 -14.68 -3.68
CA THR A 47 -0.99 -13.97 -3.76
C THR A 47 -2.04 -14.66 -4.65
N SER A 48 -2.45 -14.11 -5.79
CA SER A 48 -3.50 -14.70 -6.63
C SER A 48 -3.11 -16.00 -7.35
N ALA A 49 -1.83 -16.21 -7.67
CA ALA A 49 -1.38 -17.38 -8.41
C ALA A 49 -1.45 -18.68 -7.57
N ALA A 50 -0.93 -18.66 -6.36
CA ALA A 50 -0.96 -19.83 -5.47
C ALA A 50 -2.41 -20.28 -5.18
N ARG A 51 -3.29 -19.34 -4.84
CA ARG A 51 -4.70 -19.61 -4.54
C ARG A 51 -5.47 -20.31 -5.67
N ILE A 52 -5.08 -20.07 -6.92
CA ILE A 52 -5.73 -20.70 -8.10
C ILE A 52 -5.12 -22.06 -8.39
N THR A 53 -3.86 -22.27 -7.98
CA THR A 53 -3.08 -23.46 -8.35
C THR A 53 -3.25 -24.58 -7.34
N ASP A 54 -3.17 -24.29 -6.04
CA ASP A 54 -3.14 -25.30 -4.99
C ASP A 54 -3.37 -24.64 -3.63
N ASP A 55 -4.24 -25.23 -2.80
CA ASP A 55 -4.58 -24.74 -1.48
C ASP A 55 -3.39 -24.80 -0.50
N ASP A 56 -2.54 -25.83 -0.59
CA ASP A 56 -1.34 -25.93 0.24
C ASP A 56 -0.35 -24.82 -0.08
N LEU A 57 -0.13 -24.51 -1.38
CA LEU A 57 0.73 -23.40 -1.78
C LEU A 57 0.21 -22.04 -1.31
N MET A 58 -1.11 -21.87 -1.26
CA MET A 58 -1.72 -20.63 -0.78
C MET A 58 -1.35 -20.34 0.68
N HIS A 59 -1.15 -21.37 1.48
CA HIS A 59 -0.77 -21.25 2.89
C HIS A 59 0.73 -21.37 3.11
N ALA A 60 1.41 -22.28 2.43
CA ALA A 60 2.83 -22.57 2.63
C ALA A 60 3.75 -21.41 2.22
N LEU A 61 3.53 -20.78 1.06
CA LEU A 61 4.41 -19.71 0.60
C LEU A 61 4.46 -18.49 1.55
N PRO A 62 3.32 -17.93 1.99
CA PRO A 62 3.36 -16.83 2.95
C PRO A 62 3.81 -17.30 4.35
N ALA A 63 3.39 -18.49 4.80
CA ALA A 63 3.77 -19.01 6.12
C ALA A 63 5.27 -19.25 6.25
N ARG A 64 5.97 -19.66 5.16
CA ARG A 64 7.43 -19.77 5.16
C ARG A 64 8.11 -18.46 5.53
N SER A 65 7.68 -17.36 4.94
CA SER A 65 8.23 -16.04 5.25
C SER A 65 7.88 -15.58 6.68
N LEU A 66 6.69 -15.92 7.18
CA LEU A 66 6.30 -15.64 8.56
C LEU A 66 7.13 -16.46 9.57
N ALA A 67 7.38 -17.75 9.30
CA ALA A 67 8.24 -18.59 10.13
C ALA A 67 9.69 -18.08 10.15
N LEU A 68 10.20 -17.61 9.01
CA LEU A 68 11.51 -16.95 8.93
C LEU A 68 11.56 -15.68 9.79
N SER A 69 10.51 -14.85 9.75
CA SER A 69 10.39 -13.67 10.59
C SER A 69 10.41 -14.01 12.07
N GLU A 70 9.61 -14.98 12.51
CA GLU A 70 9.58 -15.43 13.92
C GLU A 70 10.93 -15.93 14.40
N ARG A 71 11.68 -16.58 13.52
CA ARG A 71 13.04 -17.11 13.83
C ARG A 71 14.10 -15.99 13.87
N GLN A 72 14.07 -15.06 12.93
CA GLN A 72 15.08 -14.00 12.80
C GLN A 72 14.83 -12.84 13.76
N TYR A 73 13.57 -12.50 13.98
CA TYR A 73 13.14 -11.33 14.76
C TYR A 73 12.05 -11.70 15.77
N PRO A 74 12.38 -12.52 16.79
CA PRO A 74 11.39 -12.97 17.77
C PRO A 74 10.68 -11.79 18.45
N GLY A 75 9.34 -11.81 18.43
CA GLY A 75 8.52 -10.78 19.08
C GLY A 75 8.24 -9.54 18.23
N LEU A 76 8.76 -9.44 17.00
CA LEU A 76 8.35 -8.39 16.07
C LEU A 76 7.16 -8.85 15.22
N ASP A 77 6.23 -7.94 14.99
CA ASP A 77 5.19 -8.10 14.00
C ASP A 77 5.73 -7.89 12.58
N VAL A 78 5.06 -8.48 11.60
CA VAL A 78 5.43 -8.40 10.18
C VAL A 78 4.69 -7.25 9.51
N VAL A 79 5.41 -6.38 8.83
CA VAL A 79 4.81 -5.35 7.97
C VAL A 79 5.04 -5.64 6.50
N ALA A 80 3.99 -5.52 5.69
CA ALA A 80 4.04 -5.66 4.24
C ALA A 80 3.49 -4.40 3.54
N PRO A 81 4.21 -3.82 2.56
CA PRO A 81 3.73 -2.65 1.83
C PRO A 81 2.64 -3.00 0.82
N CYS A 82 2.71 -4.17 0.21
CA CYS A 82 1.77 -4.61 -0.81
C CYS A 82 0.51 -5.22 -0.20
N THR A 83 -0.67 -4.70 -0.53
CA THR A 83 -1.95 -5.23 -0.01
C THR A 83 -2.19 -6.68 -0.41
N GLY A 84 -1.72 -7.11 -1.59
CA GLY A 84 -1.77 -8.51 -1.99
C GLY A 84 -0.89 -9.40 -1.13
N CYS A 85 0.32 -8.96 -0.77
CA CYS A 85 1.20 -9.66 0.15
C CYS A 85 0.61 -9.67 1.58
N TYR A 86 0.14 -8.52 2.07
CA TYR A 86 -0.55 -8.39 3.34
C TYR A 86 -1.70 -9.40 3.46
N SER A 87 -2.59 -9.43 2.47
CA SER A 87 -3.73 -10.36 2.45
C SER A 87 -3.30 -11.84 2.43
N ALA A 88 -2.24 -12.17 1.70
CA ALA A 88 -1.73 -13.55 1.65
C ALA A 88 -1.08 -13.96 2.99
N LEU A 89 -0.22 -13.11 3.55
CA LEU A 89 0.46 -13.36 4.83
C LEU A 89 -0.56 -13.45 5.97
N LYS A 90 -1.45 -12.47 6.07
CA LYS A 90 -2.48 -12.43 7.12
C LYS A 90 -3.49 -13.57 6.98
N GLY A 91 -3.84 -13.95 5.74
CA GLY A 91 -4.70 -15.09 5.47
C GLY A 91 -4.10 -16.43 5.91
N ALA A 92 -2.82 -16.67 5.61
CA ALA A 92 -2.11 -17.87 6.05
C ALA A 92 -1.95 -17.91 7.58
N GLN A 93 -1.64 -16.77 8.22
CA GLN A 93 -1.61 -16.65 9.68
C GLN A 93 -2.98 -16.94 10.29
N HIS A 94 -4.05 -16.32 9.77
CA HIS A 94 -5.41 -16.54 10.25
C HIS A 94 -5.79 -18.02 10.16
N TRP A 95 -5.52 -18.68 9.01
CA TRP A 95 -5.78 -20.10 8.81
C TRP A 95 -4.99 -20.98 9.79
N ALA A 96 -3.71 -20.70 9.98
CA ALA A 96 -2.87 -21.45 10.94
C ALA A 96 -3.33 -21.29 12.40
N ARG A 97 -3.90 -20.14 12.76
CA ARG A 97 -4.44 -19.85 14.10
C ARG A 97 -5.78 -20.52 14.37
N GLN A 98 -6.51 -20.98 13.36
CA GLN A 98 -7.81 -21.62 13.53
C GLN A 98 -7.74 -22.96 14.27
N SER A 99 -6.65 -23.73 14.07
CA SER A 99 -6.45 -25.00 14.76
C SER A 99 -4.96 -25.38 14.87
N GLU A 100 -4.67 -26.26 15.83
CA GLU A 100 -3.33 -26.85 15.95
C GLU A 100 -3.00 -27.74 14.75
N GLU A 101 -4.00 -28.41 14.18
CA GLU A 101 -3.88 -29.25 12.98
C GLU A 101 -3.43 -28.41 11.77
N ASN A 102 -4.07 -27.27 11.52
CA ASN A 102 -3.68 -26.35 10.45
C ASN A 102 -2.24 -25.86 10.62
N ARG A 103 -1.89 -25.44 11.86
CA ARG A 103 -0.53 -24.96 12.15
C ARG A 103 0.51 -26.05 11.94
N LYS A 104 0.24 -27.29 12.38
CA LYS A 104 1.13 -28.43 12.18
C LYS A 104 1.26 -28.77 10.70
N HIS A 105 0.14 -28.82 9.97
CA HIS A 105 0.13 -29.10 8.54
C HIS A 105 1.01 -28.10 7.76
N VAL A 106 0.86 -26.79 7.99
CA VAL A 106 1.69 -25.80 7.31
C VAL A 106 3.15 -25.88 7.72
N SER A 107 3.46 -26.19 8.98
CA SER A 107 4.83 -26.40 9.44
C SER A 107 5.51 -27.60 8.74
N GLU A 108 4.75 -28.69 8.52
CA GLU A 108 5.23 -29.86 7.75
C GLU A 108 5.47 -29.49 6.27
N LEU A 109 4.57 -28.70 5.64
CA LEU A 109 4.71 -28.27 4.25
C LEU A 109 5.95 -27.41 4.01
N ILE A 110 6.32 -26.57 4.96
CA ILE A 110 7.48 -25.64 4.82
C ILE A 110 8.77 -26.21 5.43
N ASP A 111 8.72 -27.39 6.04
CA ASP A 111 9.84 -28.01 6.78
C ASP A 111 10.47 -27.05 7.82
N MET A 112 9.60 -26.32 8.55
CA MET A 112 10.00 -25.34 9.57
C MET A 112 8.96 -25.25 10.68
N ASP A 113 9.40 -24.99 11.92
CA ASP A 113 8.52 -24.65 13.01
C ASP A 113 7.88 -23.28 12.74
N TYR A 114 6.55 -23.24 12.73
CA TYR A 114 5.77 -22.01 12.61
C TYR A 114 4.77 -21.88 13.77
N ALA A 115 4.96 -20.89 14.60
CA ALA A 115 4.14 -20.68 15.80
C ALA A 115 2.92 -19.79 15.56
N ALA A 116 2.85 -19.08 14.43
CA ALA A 116 1.81 -18.13 14.06
C ALA A 116 1.58 -17.01 15.11
N LYS A 117 2.64 -16.58 15.80
CA LYS A 117 2.59 -15.60 16.91
C LYS A 117 2.65 -14.16 16.44
N ALA A 118 3.60 -13.85 15.52
CA ALA A 118 3.78 -12.50 14.99
C ALA A 118 2.52 -12.05 14.26
N ASP A 119 2.03 -10.84 14.54
CA ASP A 119 0.94 -10.27 13.75
C ASP A 119 1.42 -9.76 12.39
N VAL A 120 0.48 -9.69 11.44
CA VAL A 120 0.74 -9.16 10.10
C VAL A 120 -0.04 -7.86 9.93
N LYS A 121 0.67 -6.79 9.60
CA LYS A 121 0.09 -5.47 9.31
C LYS A 121 0.46 -5.01 7.90
N SER A 122 -0.41 -4.25 7.26
CA SER A 122 0.00 -3.48 6.08
C SER A 122 0.77 -2.22 6.53
N LEU A 123 1.60 -1.67 5.64
CA LEU A 123 2.26 -0.40 5.95
C LEU A 123 1.24 0.72 6.20
N LEU A 124 0.14 0.75 5.44
CA LEU A 124 -0.94 1.71 5.66
C LEU A 124 -1.55 1.56 7.06
N GLU A 125 -1.79 0.33 7.52
CA GLU A 125 -2.36 0.06 8.85
C GLU A 125 -1.52 0.66 9.98
N ILE A 126 -0.18 0.60 9.87
CA ILE A 126 0.73 1.23 10.82
C ILE A 126 0.68 2.76 10.70
N MET A 127 0.72 3.28 9.49
CA MET A 127 0.80 4.73 9.24
C MET A 127 -0.47 5.49 9.63
N VAL A 128 -1.61 4.82 9.80
CA VAL A 128 -2.88 5.43 10.23
C VAL A 128 -3.18 5.24 11.71
N GLU A 129 -2.30 4.62 12.48
CA GLU A 129 -2.39 4.61 13.94
C GLU A 129 -2.32 6.07 14.46
N PRO A 130 -3.18 6.50 15.40
CA PRO A 130 -3.27 7.91 15.79
C PRO A 130 -1.93 8.54 16.19
N ASP A 131 -1.14 7.85 17.02
CA ASP A 131 0.17 8.34 17.45
C ASP A 131 1.16 8.44 16.27
N VAL A 132 1.04 7.59 15.26
CA VAL A 132 1.88 7.61 14.06
C VAL A 132 1.44 8.73 13.11
N VAL A 133 0.14 9.00 13.01
CA VAL A 133 -0.39 10.16 12.28
C VAL A 133 0.14 11.45 12.88
N ASP A 134 0.03 11.63 14.21
CA ASP A 134 0.54 12.82 14.91
C ASP A 134 2.05 12.98 14.71
N LEU A 135 2.80 11.88 14.80
CA LEU A 135 4.24 11.86 14.55
C LEU A 135 4.55 12.25 13.10
N THR A 136 3.81 11.70 12.14
CA THR A 136 3.96 12.00 10.71
C THR A 136 3.72 13.49 10.45
N VAL A 137 2.62 14.04 10.94
CA VAL A 137 2.29 15.46 10.82
C VAL A 137 3.38 16.34 11.44
N SER A 138 3.94 15.95 12.59
CA SER A 138 5.03 16.70 13.24
C SER A 138 6.34 16.74 12.43
N ARG A 139 6.52 15.86 11.45
CA ARG A 139 7.70 15.78 10.57
C ARG A 139 7.52 16.48 9.23
N LEU A 140 6.32 16.98 8.94
CA LEU A 140 6.07 17.68 7.70
C LEU A 140 6.83 19.02 7.66
N GLN A 141 7.41 19.33 6.53
CA GLN A 141 8.02 20.62 6.18
C GLN A 141 7.10 21.45 5.27
N LYS A 142 6.16 20.75 4.62
CA LYS A 142 5.19 21.29 3.67
C LYS A 142 3.85 20.60 3.87
N THR A 143 2.78 21.22 3.41
CA THR A 143 1.45 20.59 3.36
C THR A 143 1.16 20.04 1.97
N LEU A 144 0.15 19.19 1.85
CA LEU A 144 -0.34 18.69 0.56
C LEU A 144 -1.17 19.74 -0.22
N GLY A 145 -1.24 20.98 0.26
CA GLY A 145 -1.75 22.17 -0.42
C GLY A 145 -3.18 22.06 -0.94
N GLY A 146 -4.05 21.31 -0.24
CA GLY A 146 -5.43 21.08 -0.66
C GLY A 146 -5.57 20.25 -1.94
N MET A 147 -4.57 19.43 -2.29
CA MET A 147 -4.65 18.51 -3.44
C MET A 147 -5.89 17.62 -3.32
N LYS A 148 -6.71 17.58 -4.35
CA LYS A 148 -7.93 16.76 -4.37
C LYS A 148 -7.61 15.31 -4.72
N ILE A 149 -7.73 14.44 -3.73
CA ILE A 149 -7.26 13.05 -3.79
C ILE A 149 -8.41 12.06 -3.72
N ALA A 150 -8.45 11.10 -4.64
CA ALA A 150 -9.26 9.90 -4.53
C ALA A 150 -8.45 8.77 -3.86
N CYS A 151 -8.74 8.45 -2.61
CA CYS A 151 -8.08 7.37 -1.88
C CYS A 151 -8.55 6.00 -2.38
N TYR A 152 -7.62 5.18 -2.86
CA TYR A 152 -7.91 3.89 -3.46
C TYR A 152 -7.23 2.75 -2.70
N TYR A 153 -8.02 2.01 -1.93
CA TYR A 153 -7.56 0.88 -1.11
C TYR A 153 -7.41 -0.41 -1.92
N GLY A 154 -8.17 -0.52 -3.02
CA GLY A 154 -8.25 -1.76 -3.77
C GLY A 154 -9.01 -2.86 -3.02
N CYS A 155 -8.98 -4.08 -3.56
CA CYS A 155 -9.86 -5.15 -3.09
C CYS A 155 -9.33 -5.96 -1.88
N THR A 156 -8.05 -5.89 -1.54
CA THR A 156 -7.42 -6.78 -0.53
C THR A 156 -6.89 -6.07 0.70
N GLN A 157 -7.03 -4.74 0.79
CA GLN A 157 -6.61 -3.98 1.97
C GLN A 157 -7.55 -4.20 3.16
N VAL A 158 -8.85 -4.29 2.89
CA VAL A 158 -9.91 -4.36 3.91
C VAL A 158 -10.74 -5.64 3.85
N ARG A 159 -10.50 -6.52 2.87
CA ARG A 159 -11.29 -7.75 2.65
C ARG A 159 -10.43 -8.99 2.57
N PRO A 160 -10.92 -10.14 3.08
CA PRO A 160 -12.19 -10.31 3.81
C PRO A 160 -12.11 -9.72 5.23
N ALA A 161 -13.25 -9.26 5.75
CA ALA A 161 -13.34 -8.54 7.03
C ALA A 161 -12.78 -9.34 8.21
N GLU A 162 -13.10 -10.63 8.27
CA GLU A 162 -12.66 -11.55 9.34
C GLU A 162 -11.15 -11.77 9.37
N VAL A 163 -10.43 -11.50 8.26
CA VAL A 163 -8.98 -11.62 8.18
C VAL A 163 -8.31 -10.27 8.38
N CYS A 164 -8.73 -9.24 7.64
CA CYS A 164 -8.08 -7.95 7.65
C CYS A 164 -8.37 -7.15 8.93
N ASN A 165 -9.66 -7.06 9.33
CA ASN A 165 -10.12 -6.33 10.53
C ASN A 165 -9.44 -4.96 10.72
N PHE A 166 -9.32 -4.20 9.64
CA PHE A 166 -8.56 -2.94 9.61
C PHE A 166 -9.46 -1.69 9.56
N ASP A 167 -10.36 -1.63 8.58
CA ASP A 167 -11.24 -0.48 8.34
C ASP A 167 -12.59 -0.99 7.79
N ASP A 168 -13.53 -0.09 7.53
CA ASP A 168 -14.80 -0.45 6.90
C ASP A 168 -14.56 -1.09 5.52
N VAL A 169 -15.20 -2.24 5.28
CA VAL A 169 -14.97 -3.04 4.07
C VAL A 169 -15.60 -2.43 2.81
N GLU A 170 -16.55 -1.52 2.96
CA GLU A 170 -17.25 -0.87 1.85
C GLU A 170 -16.83 0.59 1.68
N ASN A 171 -16.66 1.32 2.80
CA ASN A 171 -16.27 2.73 2.79
C ASN A 171 -15.12 3.01 3.78
N PRO A 172 -13.91 2.48 3.54
CA PRO A 172 -12.75 2.79 4.39
C PRO A 172 -12.41 4.29 4.35
N THR A 173 -11.89 4.81 5.45
CA THR A 173 -11.55 6.23 5.61
C THR A 173 -10.21 6.49 6.29
N SER A 174 -9.44 5.45 6.61
CA SER A 174 -8.18 5.58 7.31
C SER A 174 -7.12 6.35 6.53
N MET A 175 -7.01 6.10 5.21
CA MET A 175 -6.06 6.79 4.33
C MET A 175 -6.44 8.27 4.18
N GLU A 176 -7.74 8.55 4.05
CA GLU A 176 -8.27 9.92 4.01
C GLU A 176 -7.88 10.69 5.26
N ARG A 177 -8.12 10.12 6.45
CA ARG A 177 -7.74 10.79 7.72
C ARG A 177 -6.25 11.13 7.78
N LEU A 178 -5.38 10.24 7.30
CA LEU A 178 -3.94 10.50 7.24
C LEU A 178 -3.61 11.64 6.28
N LEU A 179 -4.15 11.60 5.07
CA LEU A 179 -3.81 12.58 4.02
C LEU A 179 -4.46 13.94 4.29
N ASP A 180 -5.68 13.98 4.82
CA ASP A 180 -6.34 15.22 5.25
C ASP A 180 -5.57 15.88 6.39
N ALA A 181 -5.05 15.09 7.37
CA ALA A 181 -4.19 15.62 8.43
C ALA A 181 -2.87 16.21 7.89
N CYS A 182 -2.43 15.76 6.70
CA CYS A 182 -1.26 16.31 5.99
C CYS A 182 -1.63 17.48 5.05
N GLY A 183 -2.90 17.91 5.03
CA GLY A 183 -3.36 19.07 4.25
C GLY A 183 -3.84 18.74 2.83
N ALA A 184 -4.22 17.53 2.54
CA ALA A 184 -4.97 17.18 1.32
C ALA A 184 -6.46 17.53 1.47
N GLU A 185 -7.21 17.43 0.36
CA GLU A 185 -8.66 17.41 0.29
C GLU A 185 -9.09 16.05 -0.31
N CYS A 186 -9.39 15.08 0.54
CA CYS A 186 -9.80 13.77 0.06
C CYS A 186 -11.25 13.82 -0.44
N VAL A 187 -11.45 13.46 -1.71
CA VAL A 187 -12.79 13.50 -2.33
C VAL A 187 -13.61 12.27 -1.95
N GLU A 188 -14.89 12.47 -1.71
CA GLU A 188 -15.84 11.37 -1.55
C GLU A 188 -16.12 10.70 -2.90
N TRP A 189 -15.90 9.39 -2.99
CA TRP A 189 -16.10 8.62 -4.21
C TRP A 189 -16.42 7.15 -3.95
N GLY A 190 -17.07 6.49 -4.90
CA GLY A 190 -17.65 5.16 -4.69
C GLY A 190 -16.74 3.98 -5.04
N PHE A 191 -15.52 4.20 -5.54
CA PHE A 191 -14.66 3.13 -6.07
C PHE A 191 -13.43 2.82 -5.20
N LYS A 192 -13.48 3.19 -3.93
CA LYS A 192 -12.38 2.98 -2.95
C LYS A 192 -11.87 1.53 -2.88
N THR A 193 -12.79 0.57 -2.95
CA THR A 193 -12.51 -0.87 -2.76
C THR A 193 -12.77 -1.73 -4.00
N GLU A 194 -13.10 -1.11 -5.14
CA GLU A 194 -13.27 -1.83 -6.41
C GLU A 194 -11.96 -2.48 -6.86
N CYS A 195 -12.05 -3.59 -7.58
CA CYS A 195 -10.86 -4.29 -8.06
C CYS A 195 -10.30 -3.65 -9.33
N CYS A 196 -9.01 -3.30 -9.34
CA CYS A 196 -8.32 -2.83 -10.55
C CYS A 196 -8.14 -3.92 -11.63
N GLY A 197 -8.43 -5.17 -11.33
CA GLY A 197 -8.29 -6.27 -12.28
C GLY A 197 -6.84 -6.75 -12.50
N ALA A 198 -5.88 -6.42 -11.63
CA ALA A 198 -4.47 -6.78 -11.81
C ALA A 198 -4.24 -8.28 -12.03
N SER A 199 -4.93 -9.16 -11.29
CA SER A 199 -4.84 -10.62 -11.48
C SER A 199 -5.39 -11.10 -12.84
N ASN A 200 -6.25 -10.32 -13.50
CA ASN A 200 -6.82 -10.65 -14.79
C ASN A 200 -6.08 -10.01 -15.98
N HIS A 201 -5.09 -9.20 -15.69
CA HIS A 201 -4.40 -8.35 -16.66
C HIS A 201 -3.79 -9.15 -17.84
N VAL A 202 -3.22 -10.33 -17.58
CA VAL A 202 -2.65 -11.19 -18.61
C VAL A 202 -3.72 -12.07 -19.25
N VAL A 203 -4.62 -12.64 -18.45
CA VAL A 203 -5.59 -13.66 -18.91
C VAL A 203 -6.81 -13.04 -19.59
N LYS A 204 -7.29 -11.90 -19.05
CA LYS A 204 -8.48 -11.17 -19.54
C LYS A 204 -8.21 -9.65 -19.67
N PRO A 205 -7.24 -9.25 -20.51
CA PRO A 205 -6.77 -7.86 -20.54
C PRO A 205 -7.86 -6.82 -20.83
N LYS A 206 -8.81 -7.14 -21.72
CA LYS A 206 -9.94 -6.24 -22.01
C LYS A 206 -10.84 -5.99 -20.80
N ALA A 207 -11.09 -7.01 -19.98
CA ALA A 207 -11.89 -6.87 -18.76
C ALA A 207 -11.14 -6.07 -17.69
N ALA A 208 -9.84 -6.31 -17.53
CA ALA A 208 -9.00 -5.55 -16.61
C ALA A 208 -8.96 -4.06 -16.98
N ARG A 209 -8.76 -3.72 -18.26
CA ARG A 209 -8.77 -2.31 -18.70
C ARG A 209 -10.13 -1.62 -18.49
N LYS A 210 -11.25 -2.33 -18.69
CA LYS A 210 -12.57 -1.78 -18.37
C LYS A 210 -12.75 -1.51 -16.87
N ALA A 211 -12.18 -2.36 -16.01
CA ALA A 211 -12.22 -2.13 -14.57
C ALA A 211 -11.42 -0.86 -14.20
N VAL A 212 -10.22 -0.72 -14.74
CA VAL A 212 -9.38 0.47 -14.53
C VAL A 212 -10.04 1.74 -15.05
N GLU A 213 -10.60 1.70 -16.28
CA GLU A 213 -11.31 2.86 -16.85
C GLU A 213 -12.46 3.34 -15.94
N ARG A 214 -13.24 2.43 -15.37
CA ARG A 214 -14.31 2.79 -14.44
C ARG A 214 -13.79 3.50 -13.19
N ILE A 215 -12.61 3.11 -12.70
CA ILE A 215 -11.94 3.75 -11.57
C ILE A 215 -11.56 5.18 -11.94
N PHE A 216 -10.86 5.40 -13.05
CA PHE A 216 -10.47 6.73 -13.53
C PHE A 216 -11.69 7.63 -13.77
N ARG A 217 -12.69 7.11 -14.46
CA ARG A 217 -13.93 7.85 -14.75
C ARG A 217 -14.63 8.32 -13.48
N ASN A 218 -14.73 7.46 -12.47
CA ASN A 218 -15.38 7.82 -11.21
C ASN A 218 -14.54 8.83 -10.43
N ALA A 219 -13.22 8.63 -10.29
CA ALA A 219 -12.33 9.58 -9.62
C ALA A 219 -12.40 10.96 -10.27
N LYS A 220 -12.33 11.04 -11.60
CA LYS A 220 -12.43 12.30 -12.36
C LYS A 220 -13.80 12.96 -12.19
N ALA A 221 -14.89 12.18 -12.22
CA ALA A 221 -16.25 12.70 -12.02
C ALA A 221 -16.47 13.27 -10.62
N CYS A 222 -15.74 12.78 -9.61
CA CYS A 222 -15.75 13.30 -8.25
C CYS A 222 -14.76 14.47 -8.04
N GLY A 223 -14.09 14.93 -9.09
CA GLY A 223 -13.20 16.09 -9.06
C GLY A 223 -11.81 15.81 -8.51
N ALA A 224 -11.39 14.55 -8.46
CA ALA A 224 -10.02 14.21 -8.05
C ALA A 224 -8.99 14.75 -9.06
N GLU A 225 -7.86 15.23 -8.54
CA GLU A 225 -6.65 15.63 -9.28
C GLU A 225 -5.63 14.49 -9.34
N ALA A 226 -5.73 13.55 -8.39
CA ALA A 226 -4.88 12.38 -8.29
C ALA A 226 -5.62 11.19 -7.66
N ILE A 227 -5.14 9.98 -7.92
CA ILE A 227 -5.49 8.78 -7.16
C ILE A 227 -4.33 8.46 -6.24
N VAL A 228 -4.60 8.05 -4.99
CA VAL A 228 -3.57 7.60 -4.05
C VAL A 228 -3.86 6.18 -3.59
N THR A 229 -2.84 5.32 -3.62
CA THR A 229 -2.99 3.90 -3.25
C THR A 229 -1.87 3.42 -2.32
N SER A 230 -2.10 2.26 -1.69
CA SER A 230 -1.13 1.54 -0.86
C SER A 230 -0.70 0.20 -1.46
N CYS A 231 -0.98 -0.05 -2.76
CA CYS A 231 -0.74 -1.36 -3.38
C CYS A 231 0.06 -1.26 -4.67
N PRO A 232 1.27 -1.87 -4.77
CA PRO A 232 2.07 -1.88 -6.00
C PRO A 232 1.38 -2.53 -7.20
N LEU A 233 0.55 -3.55 -6.97
CA LEU A 233 -0.21 -4.17 -8.05
C LEU A 233 -1.30 -3.25 -8.59
N CYS A 234 -1.96 -2.50 -7.70
CA CYS A 234 -2.97 -1.52 -8.11
C CYS A 234 -2.32 -0.33 -8.82
N TRP A 235 -1.26 0.21 -8.23
CA TRP A 235 -0.49 1.29 -8.82
C TRP A 235 -0.05 0.95 -10.25
N LEU A 236 0.65 -0.17 -10.43
CA LEU A 236 1.12 -0.61 -11.74
C LEU A 236 -0.03 -0.73 -12.76
N ASN A 237 -1.17 -1.28 -12.32
CA ASN A 237 -2.29 -1.51 -13.22
C ASN A 237 -3.08 -0.23 -13.53
N LEU A 238 -3.04 0.77 -12.67
CA LEU A 238 -3.62 2.09 -12.90
C LEU A 238 -2.65 2.95 -13.72
N ASP A 239 -1.50 3.29 -13.17
CA ASP A 239 -0.53 4.23 -13.74
C ASP A 239 -0.02 3.79 -15.14
N MET A 240 0.44 2.54 -15.25
CA MET A 240 0.97 2.00 -16.52
C MET A 240 -0.09 1.87 -17.62
N ARG A 241 -1.39 1.80 -17.26
CA ARG A 241 -2.46 1.51 -18.23
C ARG A 241 -3.23 2.73 -18.70
N GLU A 242 -3.06 3.86 -18.06
CA GLU A 242 -3.84 5.06 -18.37
C GLU A 242 -3.71 5.46 -19.82
N GLN A 243 -2.50 5.57 -20.37
CA GLN A 243 -2.27 5.93 -21.76
C GLN A 243 -2.91 4.94 -22.75
N GLN A 244 -2.81 3.64 -22.46
CA GLN A 244 -3.45 2.61 -23.26
C GLN A 244 -4.98 2.74 -23.23
N ILE A 245 -5.56 3.03 -22.06
CA ILE A 245 -7.01 3.20 -21.86
C ILE A 245 -7.47 4.45 -22.60
N ASN A 246 -6.76 5.55 -22.46
CA ASN A 246 -7.06 6.80 -23.16
C ASN A 246 -7.11 6.57 -24.68
N SER A 247 -6.10 5.86 -25.23
CA SER A 247 -6.04 5.54 -26.67
C SER A 247 -7.15 4.61 -27.14
N GLU A 248 -7.45 3.53 -26.37
CA GLU A 248 -8.43 2.52 -26.79
C GLU A 248 -9.89 2.97 -26.61
N MET A 249 -10.16 3.82 -25.63
CA MET A 249 -11.53 4.22 -25.26
C MET A 249 -11.89 5.66 -25.63
N GLY A 250 -10.93 6.40 -26.20
CA GLY A 250 -11.12 7.80 -26.60
C GLY A 250 -11.31 8.73 -25.40
N THR A 251 -10.61 8.44 -24.32
CA THR A 251 -10.61 9.24 -23.08
C THR A 251 -9.32 10.03 -22.92
N ASP A 252 -9.28 10.97 -21.98
CA ASP A 252 -8.15 11.86 -21.73
C ASP A 252 -8.10 12.18 -20.23
N TYR A 253 -7.72 11.16 -19.41
CA TYR A 253 -7.83 11.29 -17.96
C TYR A 253 -6.71 12.14 -17.36
N HIS A 254 -5.44 11.87 -17.67
CA HIS A 254 -4.26 12.53 -17.11
C HIS A 254 -4.36 12.68 -15.58
N LEU A 255 -4.54 11.53 -14.91
CA LEU A 255 -4.78 11.46 -13.48
C LEU A 255 -3.65 10.68 -12.80
N PRO A 256 -2.60 11.36 -12.29
CA PRO A 256 -1.47 10.70 -11.66
C PRO A 256 -1.89 9.77 -10.52
N VAL A 257 -1.24 8.62 -10.39
CA VAL A 257 -1.50 7.63 -9.36
C VAL A 257 -0.31 7.56 -8.42
N TYR A 258 -0.43 8.07 -7.21
CA TYR A 258 0.65 8.07 -6.21
C TYR A 258 0.52 6.91 -5.23
N TYR A 259 1.64 6.49 -4.66
CA TYR A 259 1.63 5.88 -3.35
C TYR A 259 1.46 6.96 -2.27
N PHE A 260 0.73 6.65 -1.20
CA PHE A 260 0.55 7.62 -0.11
C PHE A 260 1.90 8.06 0.49
N THR A 261 2.89 7.17 0.53
CA THR A 261 4.23 7.46 1.03
C THR A 261 5.02 8.44 0.16
N GLU A 262 4.76 8.51 -1.13
CA GLU A 262 5.41 9.47 -2.02
C GLU A 262 5.00 10.90 -1.69
N LEU A 263 3.71 11.13 -1.47
CA LEU A 263 3.19 12.43 -1.05
C LEU A 263 3.70 12.82 0.34
N LEU A 264 3.73 11.87 1.28
CA LEU A 264 4.32 12.10 2.61
C LEU A 264 5.81 12.41 2.52
N ALA A 265 6.59 11.66 1.73
CA ALA A 265 8.01 11.91 1.53
C ALA A 265 8.26 13.32 0.98
N MET A 266 7.53 13.73 -0.06
CA MET A 266 7.59 15.08 -0.62
C MET A 266 7.24 16.16 0.43
N ALA A 267 6.21 15.93 1.22
CA ALA A 267 5.80 16.84 2.29
C ALA A 267 6.83 16.91 3.43
N MET A 268 7.59 15.83 3.66
CA MET A 268 8.72 15.77 4.61
C MET A 268 10.04 16.31 4.04
N GLY A 269 10.03 16.85 2.81
CA GLY A 269 11.17 17.51 2.18
C GLY A 269 11.97 16.67 1.21
N ALA A 270 11.52 15.49 0.81
CA ALA A 270 12.14 14.73 -0.27
C ALA A 270 12.06 15.50 -1.60
N THR A 271 13.07 15.34 -2.42
CA THR A 271 12.99 15.69 -3.84
C THR A 271 12.09 14.69 -4.58
N PRO A 272 11.57 15.03 -5.78
CA PRO A 272 10.79 14.08 -6.58
C PRO A 272 11.51 12.75 -6.83
N ASP A 273 12.82 12.79 -7.07
CA ASP A 273 13.63 11.59 -7.28
C ASP A 273 13.75 10.75 -6.00
N GLU A 274 13.97 11.38 -4.83
CA GLU A 274 14.01 10.69 -3.54
C GLU A 274 12.64 10.12 -3.15
N ALA A 275 11.56 10.76 -3.55
CA ALA A 275 10.20 10.24 -3.37
C ALA A 275 9.83 9.12 -4.36
N GLY A 276 10.61 8.91 -5.42
CA GLY A 276 10.36 7.86 -6.42
C GLY A 276 9.51 8.30 -7.60
N LEU A 277 9.19 9.59 -7.75
CA LEU A 277 8.27 10.08 -8.79
C LEU A 277 8.81 9.92 -10.22
N GLY A 278 10.13 9.68 -10.37
CA GLY A 278 10.73 9.38 -11.68
C GLY A 278 10.38 8.01 -12.25
N TYR A 279 9.73 7.13 -11.47
CA TYR A 279 9.33 5.78 -11.94
C TYR A 279 7.90 5.72 -12.50
N HIS A 280 7.16 6.84 -12.47
CA HIS A 280 5.79 6.90 -12.97
C HIS A 280 5.72 6.88 -14.49
N PHE A 281 4.68 6.25 -15.03
CA PHE A 281 4.39 6.25 -16.47
C PHE A 281 3.63 7.52 -16.87
N GLU A 282 2.76 8.04 -16.00
CA GLU A 282 2.15 9.37 -16.16
C GLU A 282 2.96 10.42 -15.39
N PRO A 283 3.08 11.67 -15.89
CA PRO A 283 3.83 12.73 -15.23
C PRO A 283 3.24 13.08 -13.86
N ALA A 284 3.84 12.55 -12.79
CA ALA A 284 3.39 12.76 -11.42
C ALA A 284 4.13 13.92 -10.70
N ALA A 285 5.40 14.18 -11.07
CA ALA A 285 6.25 15.13 -10.36
C ALA A 285 5.71 16.57 -10.40
N GLN A 286 5.16 17.01 -11.53
CA GLN A 286 4.70 18.39 -11.69
C GLN A 286 3.54 18.70 -10.75
N LEU A 287 2.50 17.87 -10.71
CA LEU A 287 1.36 18.08 -9.82
C LEU A 287 1.79 18.09 -8.34
N ALA A 288 2.65 17.14 -7.94
CA ALA A 288 3.16 17.08 -6.58
C ALA A 288 3.97 18.35 -6.22
N GLN A 289 4.83 18.85 -7.11
CA GLN A 289 5.58 20.09 -6.90
C GLN A 289 4.69 21.32 -6.82
N ASP A 290 3.65 21.41 -7.64
CA ASP A 290 2.74 22.56 -7.68
C ASP A 290 1.84 22.61 -6.44
N ARG A 291 1.48 21.45 -5.87
CA ARG A 291 0.56 21.35 -4.74
C ARG A 291 1.24 21.30 -3.38
N ILE A 292 2.40 20.64 -3.27
CA ILE A 292 3.11 20.46 -2.01
C ILE A 292 3.97 21.71 -1.72
N VAL A 293 3.40 22.63 -0.96
CA VAL A 293 3.97 23.96 -0.69
C VAL A 293 4.24 24.16 0.81
N ALA A 294 5.14 25.10 1.13
CA ALA A 294 5.38 25.52 2.51
C ALA A 294 4.08 26.04 3.16
N ASP A 295 3.86 25.69 4.42
CA ASP A 295 2.69 26.18 5.16
C ASP A 295 2.86 27.71 5.42
N THR A 296 2.01 28.50 4.79
CA THR A 296 2.03 29.96 4.94
C THR A 296 1.66 30.44 6.35
N LYS A 297 1.14 29.56 7.22
CA LYS A 297 0.79 29.90 8.60
C LYS A 297 2.00 30.00 9.54
N THR A 298 3.16 29.46 9.16
CA THR A 298 4.38 29.48 9.99
C THR A 298 5.18 30.78 9.84
N GLU A 299 4.94 31.60 8.80
CA GLU A 299 5.66 32.84 8.57
C GLU A 299 5.12 34.03 9.38
N GLU A 300 3.89 33.98 9.89
CA GLU A 300 3.30 35.10 10.70
C GLU A 300 3.71 35.10 12.17
N VAL A 301 4.32 34.03 12.69
CA VAL A 301 4.72 33.92 14.12
C VAL A 301 6.15 34.42 14.36
N THR A 302 6.92 34.74 13.31
CA THR A 302 8.34 35.17 13.43
C THR A 302 8.55 36.66 13.05
N ARG A 303 7.52 37.47 13.06
CA ARG A 303 7.62 38.94 12.90
C ARG A 303 7.20 39.69 14.15
#